data_2cd1176fb4e656b0d0a34ee9cedd88e7
#
_entry.id   2cd1176fb4e656b0d0a34ee9cedd88e7
#
_cell.length_a   1.000
_cell.length_b   1.000
_cell.length_c   1.000
_cell.angle_alpha   90.00
_cell.angle_beta   90.00
_cell.angle_gamma   90.00
#
_symmetry.space_group_name_H-M   'P 1'
#
loop_
_entity.id
_entity.type
_entity.pdbx_description
1 polymer ?
#
loop_
_entity_poly.entity_id
_entity_poly.type
_entity_poly.pdbx_seq_one_letter_code
_entity_poly.pdbx_strand_id
1 'polypeptide(L)'
;FVETHGSGTPLGDPIEVSAIARILCKDRTKPLYLGAVKANVGHLDSAAGIAGLMKVVLSLQNNTIPLHLNYSKPNRHIPWEDWPIKIPTENTAWDGEERFAGISAFGMSGTNVHLIIGQSPQPTSLAEMHSSVARPEQLLTLSAKAPGVLPELAKRYSEVLDGKGPNSGVNLSQLCFSAATGRSHFSHRVAFPASNPLDLAHALNEFSAGNPTLHTATGVAGRRAPKLAFLFTGQGAQHVGMGKELYMKHPVFRATMDKCAKLLETYLEEPLLNVMWSGEALHQTAYTQPALFTIGYSLAKLFEEWGVIPDLLLGHSIGEYSAACIAGVFPLEDALRLVAARGRLMQSLPLGGKMVSVA
;
A
#
# COMPACT_ATOMS: atom_id res chain seq x y z
N PHE A 1 -2.75 -30.59 -12.40
CA PHE A 1 -1.55 -31.36 -12.00
C PHE A 1 -1.55 -31.55 -10.49
N VAL A 2 -1.08 -32.76 -10.04
CA VAL A 2 -0.81 -32.97 -8.60
C VAL A 2 0.63 -33.46 -8.44
N GLU A 3 1.38 -32.73 -7.66
CA GLU A 3 2.66 -33.15 -7.13
C GLU A 3 2.40 -34.01 -5.90
N THR A 4 2.54 -35.31 -6.05
CA THR A 4 2.21 -36.28 -5.01
C THR A 4 3.29 -36.36 -3.94
N HIS A 5 2.96 -36.89 -2.77
CA HIS A 5 3.96 -37.34 -1.82
C HIS A 5 4.82 -38.43 -2.47
N GLY A 6 4.23 -39.38 -3.17
CA GLY A 6 4.88 -40.28 -4.14
C GLY A 6 6.17 -40.88 -3.63
N SER A 7 6.09 -41.67 -2.55
CA SER A 7 7.26 -42.33 -1.94
C SER A 7 7.75 -43.57 -2.71
N GLY A 8 7.03 -43.99 -3.74
CA GLY A 8 7.39 -45.19 -4.52
C GLY A 8 7.14 -46.50 -3.80
N THR A 9 6.32 -46.51 -2.76
CA THR A 9 6.06 -47.70 -1.98
C THR A 9 4.86 -48.51 -2.52
N PRO A 10 4.88 -49.85 -2.43
CA PRO A 10 3.78 -50.69 -2.93
C PRO A 10 2.43 -50.40 -2.28
N LEU A 11 2.40 -49.90 -1.06
CA LEU A 11 1.19 -49.62 -0.29
C LEU A 11 0.82 -48.11 -0.29
N GLY A 12 1.79 -47.25 -0.12
CA GLY A 12 1.56 -45.80 0.03
C GLY A 12 1.01 -45.13 -1.23
N ASP A 13 1.61 -45.40 -2.37
CA ASP A 13 1.19 -44.81 -3.65
C ASP A 13 -0.26 -45.20 -4.03
N PRO A 14 -0.72 -46.47 -3.92
CA PRO A 14 -2.12 -46.81 -4.18
C PRO A 14 -3.12 -46.08 -3.27
N ILE A 15 -2.80 -45.90 -2.00
CA ILE A 15 -3.65 -45.17 -1.03
C ILE A 15 -3.75 -43.69 -1.43
N GLU A 16 -2.62 -43.06 -1.71
CA GLU A 16 -2.59 -41.68 -2.13
C GLU A 16 -3.33 -41.42 -3.44
N VAL A 17 -3.02 -42.23 -4.48
CA VAL A 17 -3.65 -42.07 -5.78
C VAL A 17 -5.15 -42.36 -5.71
N SER A 18 -5.58 -43.33 -4.92
CA SER A 18 -7.01 -43.62 -4.71
C SER A 18 -7.73 -42.45 -4.04
N ALA A 19 -7.11 -41.82 -3.05
CA ALA A 19 -7.67 -40.63 -2.38
C ALA A 19 -7.79 -39.44 -3.34
N ILE A 20 -6.74 -39.17 -4.11
CA ILE A 20 -6.73 -38.14 -5.15
C ILE A 20 -7.82 -38.40 -6.18
N ALA A 21 -7.91 -39.63 -6.68
CA ALA A 21 -8.88 -40.01 -7.71
C ALA A 21 -10.33 -39.83 -7.26
N ARG A 22 -10.67 -40.30 -6.07
CA ARG A 22 -12.03 -40.16 -5.51
C ARG A 22 -12.51 -38.72 -5.39
N ILE A 23 -11.61 -37.78 -5.14
CA ILE A 23 -11.96 -36.37 -4.94
C ILE A 23 -11.79 -35.59 -6.23
N LEU A 24 -10.65 -35.71 -6.91
CA LEU A 24 -10.29 -34.83 -8.02
C LEU A 24 -10.66 -35.37 -9.40
N CYS A 25 -11.01 -36.68 -9.50
CA CYS A 25 -11.42 -37.28 -10.77
C CYS A 25 -12.93 -37.48 -10.90
N LYS A 26 -13.72 -37.16 -9.87
CA LYS A 26 -15.17 -37.19 -9.95
C LYS A 26 -15.63 -36.23 -11.06
N ASP A 27 -16.38 -36.72 -12.01
CA ASP A 27 -16.92 -35.96 -13.15
C ASP A 27 -15.84 -35.32 -14.07
N ARG A 28 -14.58 -35.78 -13.97
CA ARG A 28 -13.47 -35.25 -14.77
C ARG A 28 -13.36 -35.98 -16.11
N THR A 29 -13.33 -35.21 -17.20
CA THR A 29 -13.15 -35.73 -18.56
C THR A 29 -11.71 -35.57 -19.08
N LYS A 30 -10.96 -34.55 -18.59
CA LYS A 30 -9.56 -34.32 -18.97
C LYS A 30 -8.61 -35.06 -18.03
N PRO A 31 -7.45 -35.54 -18.51
CA PRO A 31 -6.47 -36.23 -17.67
C PRO A 31 -6.01 -35.36 -16.48
N LEU A 32 -5.92 -35.96 -15.31
CA LEU A 32 -5.21 -35.43 -14.17
C LEU A 32 -3.78 -35.98 -14.18
N TYR A 33 -2.80 -35.09 -14.38
CA TYR A 33 -1.40 -35.51 -14.35
C TYR A 33 -0.90 -35.59 -12.91
N LEU A 34 -0.18 -36.68 -12.58
CA LEU A 34 0.51 -36.88 -11.31
C LEU A 34 2.03 -36.89 -11.52
N GLY A 35 2.76 -36.28 -10.61
CA GLY A 35 4.22 -36.33 -10.59
C GLY A 35 4.75 -36.39 -9.17
N ALA A 36 6.04 -36.70 -9.02
CA ALA A 36 6.75 -36.61 -7.76
C ALA A 36 8.18 -36.15 -8.00
N VAL A 37 8.57 -35.04 -7.37
CA VAL A 37 9.95 -34.51 -7.43
C VAL A 37 10.96 -35.48 -6.84
N LYS A 38 10.50 -36.43 -6.02
CA LYS A 38 11.36 -37.49 -5.47
C LYS A 38 12.00 -38.36 -6.55
N ALA A 39 11.38 -38.47 -7.72
CA ALA A 39 11.99 -39.14 -8.87
C ALA A 39 13.26 -38.44 -9.39
N ASN A 40 13.39 -37.12 -9.12
CA ASN A 40 14.52 -36.29 -9.54
C ASN A 40 15.62 -36.24 -8.49
N VAL A 41 15.25 -36.04 -7.20
CA VAL A 41 16.19 -35.67 -6.12
C VAL A 41 16.18 -36.63 -4.92
N GLY A 42 15.38 -37.70 -4.96
CA GLY A 42 15.17 -38.58 -3.82
C GLY A 42 14.24 -38.01 -2.77
N HIS A 43 14.11 -38.71 -1.64
CA HIS A 43 13.28 -38.26 -0.53
C HIS A 43 14.09 -37.34 0.40
N LEU A 44 13.71 -36.08 0.42
CA LEU A 44 14.39 -35.02 1.18
C LEU A 44 13.85 -34.84 2.62
N ASP A 45 13.15 -35.85 3.14
CA ASP A 45 12.55 -35.83 4.49
C ASP A 45 11.76 -34.52 4.76
N SER A 46 12.22 -33.74 5.72
CA SER A 46 11.56 -32.46 6.10
C SER A 46 11.51 -31.43 4.97
N ALA A 47 12.40 -31.52 3.98
CA ALA A 47 12.44 -30.59 2.83
C ALA A 47 11.63 -31.09 1.62
N ALA A 48 11.06 -32.31 1.69
CA ALA A 48 10.37 -32.90 0.52
C ALA A 48 9.17 -32.08 0.04
N GLY A 49 8.38 -31.52 0.96
CA GLY A 49 7.24 -30.67 0.62
C GLY A 49 7.64 -29.38 -0.07
N ILE A 50 8.72 -28.72 0.38
CA ILE A 50 9.19 -27.48 -0.25
C ILE A 50 9.81 -27.74 -1.63
N ALA A 51 10.47 -28.88 -1.84
CA ALA A 51 10.96 -29.25 -3.17
C ALA A 51 9.80 -29.48 -4.16
N GLY A 52 8.71 -30.13 -3.74
CA GLY A 52 7.49 -30.24 -4.53
C GLY A 52 6.87 -28.89 -4.86
N LEU A 53 6.84 -27.98 -3.89
CA LEU A 53 6.38 -26.61 -4.08
C LEU A 53 7.20 -25.88 -5.14
N MET A 54 8.53 -25.93 -5.07
CA MET A 54 9.42 -25.32 -6.06
C MET A 54 9.18 -25.86 -7.46
N LYS A 55 9.03 -27.20 -7.61
CA LYS A 55 8.72 -27.82 -8.90
C LYS A 55 7.41 -27.31 -9.47
N VAL A 56 6.35 -27.24 -8.65
CA VAL A 56 5.04 -26.74 -9.09
C VAL A 56 5.09 -25.29 -9.53
N VAL A 57 5.77 -24.41 -8.75
CA VAL A 57 5.94 -23.00 -9.10
C VAL A 57 6.66 -22.86 -10.45
N LEU A 58 7.77 -23.58 -10.64
CA LEU A 58 8.52 -23.56 -11.89
C LEU A 58 7.68 -24.13 -13.05
N SER A 59 6.88 -25.16 -12.82
CA SER A 59 5.98 -25.73 -13.84
C SER A 59 4.92 -24.71 -14.28
N LEU A 60 4.33 -23.97 -13.33
CA LEU A 60 3.37 -22.88 -13.63
C LEU A 60 4.02 -21.74 -14.40
N GLN A 61 5.23 -21.32 -14.00
CA GLN A 61 5.96 -20.24 -14.66
C GLN A 61 6.38 -20.59 -16.09
N ASN A 62 6.74 -21.86 -16.34
CA ASN A 62 7.17 -22.33 -17.65
C ASN A 62 6.03 -22.94 -18.48
N ASN A 63 4.80 -22.92 -17.99
CA ASN A 63 3.62 -23.50 -18.64
C ASN A 63 3.83 -24.96 -19.07
N THR A 64 4.55 -25.74 -18.26
CA THR A 64 4.97 -27.08 -18.62
C THR A 64 4.85 -28.01 -17.42
N ILE A 65 4.21 -29.17 -17.60
CA ILE A 65 4.25 -30.28 -16.67
C ILE A 65 5.47 -31.13 -17.07
N PRO A 66 6.53 -31.20 -16.24
CA PRO A 66 7.73 -31.96 -16.59
C PRO A 66 7.47 -33.47 -16.57
N LEU A 67 8.20 -34.16 -17.39
CA LEU A 67 8.15 -35.63 -17.39
C LEU A 67 8.55 -36.21 -16.02
N HIS A 68 7.98 -37.36 -15.70
CA HIS A 68 8.30 -38.14 -14.49
C HIS A 68 9.48 -39.04 -14.77
N LEU A 69 10.62 -38.79 -14.14
CA LEU A 69 11.83 -39.58 -14.35
C LEU A 69 11.67 -41.00 -13.76
N ASN A 70 12.45 -41.94 -14.31
CA ASN A 70 12.55 -43.32 -13.83
C ASN A 70 11.22 -44.09 -13.77
N TYR A 71 10.23 -43.67 -14.57
CA TYR A 71 8.95 -44.36 -14.69
C TYR A 71 8.97 -45.30 -15.89
N SER A 72 9.11 -46.61 -15.60
CA SER A 72 9.13 -47.66 -16.63
C SER A 72 7.93 -48.61 -16.57
N LYS A 73 7.37 -48.81 -15.39
CA LYS A 73 6.22 -49.68 -15.18
C LYS A 73 5.27 -49.11 -14.15
N PRO A 74 3.97 -49.07 -14.43
CA PRO A 74 2.98 -48.59 -13.47
C PRO A 74 2.89 -49.55 -12.27
N ASN A 75 2.57 -48.97 -11.09
CA ASN A 75 2.28 -49.76 -9.91
C ASN A 75 1.01 -50.61 -10.15
N ARG A 76 1.12 -51.92 -10.00
CA ARG A 76 0.04 -52.89 -10.29
C ARG A 76 -1.14 -52.81 -9.32
N HIS A 77 -0.96 -52.18 -8.18
CA HIS A 77 -2.00 -52.02 -7.15
C HIS A 77 -2.85 -50.75 -7.36
N ILE A 78 -2.58 -49.99 -8.42
CA ILE A 78 -3.36 -48.81 -8.80
C ILE A 78 -4.20 -49.17 -10.03
N PRO A 79 -5.54 -49.07 -9.97
CA PRO A 79 -6.42 -49.32 -11.11
C PRO A 79 -6.42 -48.12 -12.08
N TRP A 80 -5.34 -47.97 -12.84
CA TRP A 80 -5.10 -46.84 -13.72
C TRP A 80 -6.20 -46.60 -14.78
N GLU A 81 -6.88 -47.66 -15.18
CA GLU A 81 -7.91 -47.61 -16.23
C GLU A 81 -9.24 -47.06 -15.69
N ASP A 82 -9.46 -47.12 -14.38
CA ASP A 82 -10.71 -46.68 -13.76
C ASP A 82 -10.80 -45.15 -13.63
N TRP A 83 -9.67 -44.44 -13.79
CA TRP A 83 -9.60 -43.01 -13.54
C TRP A 83 -8.87 -42.25 -14.66
N PRO A 84 -9.26 -41.00 -14.97
CA PRO A 84 -8.56 -40.16 -15.94
C PRO A 84 -7.25 -39.61 -15.35
N ILE A 85 -6.35 -40.47 -14.92
CA ILE A 85 -5.05 -40.15 -14.36
C ILE A 85 -3.95 -40.55 -15.31
N LYS A 86 -2.95 -39.69 -15.46
CA LYS A 86 -1.75 -39.92 -16.26
C LYS A 86 -0.48 -39.57 -15.53
N ILE A 87 0.58 -40.36 -15.69
CA ILE A 87 1.94 -40.00 -15.34
C ILE A 87 2.58 -39.42 -16.60
N PRO A 88 3.12 -38.20 -16.57
CA PRO A 88 3.73 -37.59 -17.74
C PRO A 88 5.05 -38.32 -18.09
N THR A 89 5.11 -38.92 -19.26
CA THR A 89 6.32 -39.60 -19.80
C THR A 89 7.16 -38.73 -20.70
N GLU A 90 6.63 -37.56 -21.03
CA GLU A 90 7.29 -36.47 -21.78
C GLU A 90 6.91 -35.12 -21.18
N ASN A 91 7.66 -34.09 -21.50
CA ASN A 91 7.29 -32.73 -21.11
C ASN A 91 5.98 -32.34 -21.78
N THR A 92 4.95 -32.09 -20.98
CA THR A 92 3.59 -31.85 -21.45
C THR A 92 3.27 -30.35 -21.32
N ALA A 93 2.83 -29.72 -22.40
CA ALA A 93 2.33 -28.35 -22.34
C ALA A 93 1.17 -28.25 -21.34
N TRP A 94 1.21 -27.24 -20.48
CA TRP A 94 0.16 -26.99 -19.49
C TRP A 94 -0.73 -25.86 -19.98
N ASP A 95 -1.61 -26.19 -20.90
CA ASP A 95 -2.51 -25.24 -21.53
C ASP A 95 -3.73 -24.93 -20.65
N GLY A 96 -4.31 -23.76 -20.86
CA GLY A 96 -5.52 -23.29 -20.19
C GLY A 96 -5.37 -21.90 -19.58
N GLU A 97 -6.49 -21.19 -19.47
CA GLU A 97 -6.52 -19.84 -18.87
C GLU A 97 -6.31 -19.90 -17.35
N GLU A 98 -6.83 -20.95 -16.71
CA GLU A 98 -6.67 -21.17 -15.27
C GLU A 98 -5.92 -22.48 -15.03
N ARG A 99 -4.78 -22.40 -14.38
CA ARG A 99 -3.95 -23.54 -14.03
C ARG A 99 -3.81 -23.68 -12.53
N PHE A 100 -4.18 -24.86 -12.03
CA PHE A 100 -4.07 -25.20 -10.62
C PHE A 100 -3.27 -26.47 -10.42
N ALA A 101 -2.48 -26.50 -9.35
CA ALA A 101 -1.80 -27.70 -8.90
C ALA A 101 -2.10 -27.99 -7.43
N GLY A 102 -2.26 -29.27 -7.12
CA GLY A 102 -2.21 -29.79 -5.75
C GLY A 102 -0.80 -30.23 -5.41
N ILE A 103 -0.41 -30.13 -4.15
CA ILE A 103 0.86 -30.64 -3.61
C ILE A 103 0.57 -31.38 -2.32
N SER A 104 0.95 -32.66 -2.25
CA SER A 104 0.80 -33.49 -1.07
C SER A 104 2.14 -33.77 -0.40
N ALA A 105 2.19 -33.63 0.92
CA ALA A 105 3.32 -34.04 1.74
C ALA A 105 2.82 -34.71 3.01
N PHE A 106 3.28 -35.95 3.25
CA PHE A 106 2.84 -36.78 4.39
C PHE A 106 4.05 -37.08 5.28
N GLY A 107 3.94 -36.69 6.56
CA GLY A 107 4.96 -37.00 7.56
C GLY A 107 4.70 -38.35 8.25
N MET A 108 5.78 -39.07 8.62
CA MET A 108 5.70 -40.36 9.30
C MET A 108 4.95 -40.30 10.64
N SER A 109 4.93 -39.13 11.28
CA SER A 109 4.19 -38.88 12.53
C SER A 109 2.70 -38.58 12.34
N GLY A 110 2.20 -38.64 11.08
CA GLY A 110 0.78 -38.35 10.75
C GLY A 110 0.51 -36.87 10.45
N THR A 111 1.52 -36.01 10.40
CA THR A 111 1.36 -34.63 9.92
C THR A 111 1.23 -34.63 8.40
N ASN A 112 0.04 -34.34 7.89
CA ASN A 112 -0.25 -34.32 6.46
C ASN A 112 -0.57 -32.88 6.03
N VAL A 113 -0.04 -32.47 4.88
CA VAL A 113 -0.30 -31.17 4.27
C VAL A 113 -0.69 -31.39 2.81
N HIS A 114 -1.73 -30.69 2.37
CA HIS A 114 -2.09 -30.55 0.97
C HIS A 114 -2.26 -29.06 0.65
N LEU A 115 -1.52 -28.57 -0.36
CA LEU A 115 -1.59 -27.20 -0.82
C LEU A 115 -2.24 -27.17 -2.21
N ILE A 116 -3.01 -26.12 -2.48
CA ILE A 116 -3.51 -25.82 -3.81
C ILE A 116 -2.88 -24.50 -4.25
N ILE A 117 -2.23 -24.51 -5.41
CA ILE A 117 -1.54 -23.37 -5.98
C ILE A 117 -2.11 -23.09 -7.35
N GLY A 118 -2.51 -21.86 -7.59
CA GLY A 118 -2.95 -21.38 -8.89
C GLY A 118 -1.88 -20.55 -9.59
N GLN A 119 -2.05 -20.42 -10.90
CA GLN A 119 -1.32 -19.44 -11.68
C GLN A 119 -1.57 -18.04 -11.10
N SER A 120 -0.51 -17.22 -11.05
CA SER A 120 -0.68 -15.81 -10.70
C SER A 120 -1.69 -15.14 -11.65
N PRO A 121 -2.62 -14.32 -11.15
CA PRO A 121 -3.45 -13.50 -12.02
C PRO A 121 -2.55 -12.75 -13.00
N GLN A 122 -2.96 -12.71 -14.29
CA GLN A 122 -2.26 -11.85 -15.24
C GLN A 122 -2.31 -10.43 -14.70
N PRO A 123 -1.21 -9.67 -14.72
CA PRO A 123 -1.27 -8.27 -14.37
C PRO A 123 -2.32 -7.62 -15.29
N THR A 124 -3.43 -7.19 -14.75
CA THR A 124 -4.28 -6.19 -15.43
C THR A 124 -3.35 -5.09 -15.86
N SER A 125 -3.43 -4.70 -17.14
CA SER A 125 -2.45 -3.78 -17.71
C SER A 125 -2.30 -2.59 -16.74
N LEU A 126 -1.08 -2.29 -16.34
CA LEU A 126 -0.78 -1.21 -15.39
C LEU A 126 -1.35 0.14 -15.87
N ALA A 127 -1.71 0.25 -17.14
CA ALA A 127 -2.44 1.38 -17.72
C ALA A 127 -3.86 1.57 -17.16
N GLU A 128 -4.55 0.50 -16.73
CA GLU A 128 -5.91 0.60 -16.17
C GLU A 128 -5.90 0.96 -14.68
N MET A 129 -4.81 0.70 -13.96
CA MET A 129 -4.64 1.13 -12.58
C MET A 129 -4.17 2.59 -12.44
N HIS A 130 -3.77 3.24 -13.53
CA HIS A 130 -3.20 4.59 -13.53
C HIS A 130 -4.22 5.73 -13.76
N SER A 131 -5.52 5.51 -13.60
CA SER A 131 -6.51 6.61 -13.59
C SER A 131 -6.53 7.40 -12.28
N SER A 132 -5.75 7.04 -11.28
CA SER A 132 -5.56 7.88 -10.10
C SER A 132 -4.56 9.00 -10.44
N VAL A 133 -4.94 10.23 -10.17
CA VAL A 133 -4.11 11.44 -10.28
C VAL A 133 -2.68 11.11 -9.81
N ALA A 134 -1.71 11.18 -10.73
CA ALA A 134 -0.32 10.89 -10.42
C ALA A 134 0.12 11.82 -9.29
N ARG A 135 0.37 11.28 -8.11
CA ARG A 135 0.91 12.05 -6.99
C ARG A 135 2.34 12.43 -7.34
N PRO A 136 2.67 13.72 -7.37
CA PRO A 136 4.02 14.16 -7.74
C PRO A 136 5.07 13.75 -6.70
N GLU A 137 4.64 13.56 -5.46
CA GLU A 137 5.48 13.11 -4.37
C GLU A 137 5.03 11.75 -3.87
N GLN A 138 5.99 10.88 -3.64
CA GLN A 138 5.81 9.53 -3.13
C GLN A 138 6.45 9.42 -1.75
N LEU A 139 6.00 8.49 -0.93
CA LEU A 139 6.55 8.22 0.38
C LEU A 139 6.98 6.75 0.47
N LEU A 140 8.29 6.51 0.52
CA LEU A 140 8.80 5.19 0.83
C LEU A 140 8.86 5.02 2.36
N THR A 141 8.19 4.00 2.88
CA THR A 141 8.23 3.64 4.30
C THR A 141 8.92 2.30 4.49
N LEU A 142 9.96 2.27 5.34
CA LEU A 142 10.65 1.05 5.70
C LEU A 142 10.55 0.81 7.20
N SER A 143 10.56 -0.47 7.61
CA SER A 143 10.55 -0.81 9.02
C SER A 143 11.32 -2.09 9.31
N ALA A 144 11.83 -2.22 10.54
CA ALA A 144 12.58 -3.36 10.99
C ALA A 144 12.32 -3.68 12.48
N LYS A 145 12.62 -4.92 12.89
CA LYS A 145 12.55 -5.34 14.30
C LYS A 145 13.66 -4.74 15.15
N ALA A 146 14.81 -4.44 14.53
CA ALA A 146 15.96 -3.84 15.19
C ALA A 146 16.46 -2.61 14.40
N PRO A 147 16.96 -1.56 15.06
CA PRO A 147 17.37 -0.32 14.39
C PRO A 147 18.52 -0.53 13.40
N GLY A 148 19.48 -1.38 13.72
CA GLY A 148 20.65 -1.65 12.87
C GLY A 148 20.34 -2.33 11.53
N VAL A 149 19.11 -2.85 11.34
CA VAL A 149 18.68 -3.46 10.07
C VAL A 149 18.20 -2.41 9.06
N LEU A 150 17.74 -1.25 9.52
CA LEU A 150 17.19 -0.20 8.62
C LEU A 150 18.21 0.30 7.59
N PRO A 151 19.48 0.59 7.94
CA PRO A 151 20.50 1.01 6.98
C PRO A 151 20.75 -0.04 5.88
N GLU A 152 20.85 -1.30 6.25
CA GLU A 152 21.02 -2.40 5.29
C GLU A 152 19.79 -2.55 4.38
N LEU A 153 18.60 -2.41 4.93
CA LEU A 153 17.36 -2.45 4.16
C LEU A 153 17.30 -1.26 3.17
N ALA A 154 17.66 -0.06 3.61
CA ALA A 154 17.72 1.12 2.75
C ALA A 154 18.71 0.92 1.59
N LYS A 155 19.88 0.35 1.86
CA LYS A 155 20.87 0.02 0.84
C LYS A 155 20.31 -0.92 -0.23
N ARG A 156 19.60 -1.97 0.17
CA ARG A 156 18.98 -2.91 -0.78
C ARG A 156 17.93 -2.22 -1.67
N TYR A 157 17.15 -1.29 -1.11
CA TYR A 157 16.21 -0.51 -1.92
C TYR A 157 16.91 0.45 -2.88
N SER A 158 18.04 1.06 -2.50
CA SER A 158 18.82 1.90 -3.42
C SER A 158 19.42 1.10 -4.57
N GLU A 159 19.91 -0.13 -4.32
CA GLU A 159 20.43 -1.03 -5.35
C GLU A 159 19.36 -1.41 -6.40
N VAL A 160 18.10 -1.56 -5.97
CA VAL A 160 16.98 -1.81 -6.90
C VAL A 160 16.70 -0.59 -7.77
N LEU A 161 16.81 0.63 -7.22
CA LEU A 161 16.58 1.88 -7.95
C LEU A 161 17.74 2.20 -8.92
N ASP A 162 18.98 1.84 -8.57
CA ASP A 162 20.17 2.04 -9.40
C ASP A 162 20.20 1.11 -10.64
N GLY A 163 19.18 0.29 -10.86
CA GLY A 163 19.09 -0.60 -12.01
C GLY A 163 20.11 -1.75 -12.02
N LYS A 164 20.78 -2.01 -10.90
CA LYS A 164 21.76 -3.10 -10.74
C LYS A 164 21.10 -4.47 -10.49
N GLY A 165 19.79 -4.52 -10.38
CA GLY A 165 19.01 -5.73 -10.17
C GLY A 165 18.23 -6.18 -11.41
N PRO A 166 17.59 -7.36 -11.38
CA PRO A 166 16.77 -7.88 -12.47
C PRO A 166 15.54 -7.03 -12.83
N ASN A 167 15.26 -5.97 -12.11
CA ASN A 167 14.10 -5.08 -12.24
C ASN A 167 14.49 -3.66 -12.65
N SER A 168 15.31 -3.50 -13.69
CA SER A 168 15.58 -2.19 -14.31
C SER A 168 14.26 -1.57 -14.81
N GLY A 169 13.94 -0.35 -14.34
CA GLY A 169 12.70 0.34 -14.71
C GLY A 169 11.59 0.31 -13.65
N VAL A 170 11.95 0.17 -12.38
CA VAL A 170 10.98 0.21 -11.26
C VAL A 170 10.25 1.55 -11.22
N ASN A 171 8.92 1.49 -11.28
CA ASN A 171 8.08 2.66 -11.08
C ASN A 171 8.08 3.06 -9.59
N LEU A 172 8.44 4.31 -9.29
CA LEU A 172 8.55 4.83 -7.92
C LEU A 172 7.24 4.68 -7.13
N SER A 173 6.10 4.97 -7.74
CA SER A 173 4.79 4.87 -7.10
C SER A 173 4.47 3.42 -6.71
N GLN A 174 4.76 2.47 -7.60
CA GLN A 174 4.56 1.04 -7.33
C GLN A 174 5.49 0.51 -6.24
N LEU A 175 6.75 0.95 -6.23
CA LEU A 175 7.71 0.60 -5.19
C LEU A 175 7.23 1.07 -3.82
N CYS A 176 6.85 2.34 -3.70
CA CYS A 176 6.35 2.93 -2.47
C CYS A 176 5.05 2.26 -2.00
N PHE A 177 4.10 2.03 -2.91
CA PHE A 177 2.87 1.33 -2.62
C PHE A 177 3.13 -0.10 -2.12
N SER A 178 3.97 -0.86 -2.80
CA SER A 178 4.31 -2.23 -2.42
C SER A 178 5.03 -2.30 -1.07
N ALA A 179 5.90 -1.34 -0.78
CA ALA A 179 6.58 -1.24 0.51
C ALA A 179 5.58 -0.92 1.65
N ALA A 180 4.60 -0.05 1.39
CA ALA A 180 3.61 0.36 2.38
C ALA A 180 2.54 -0.71 2.65
N THR A 181 2.11 -1.48 1.63
CA THR A 181 0.98 -2.41 1.74
C THR A 181 1.39 -3.88 1.80
N GLY A 182 2.51 -4.24 1.18
CA GLY A 182 2.98 -5.62 1.04
C GLY A 182 4.04 -6.06 2.05
N ARG A 183 4.32 -5.26 3.08
CA ARG A 183 5.32 -5.55 4.12
C ARG A 183 4.74 -5.36 5.51
N SER A 184 5.22 -6.17 6.47
CA SER A 184 4.89 -5.97 7.88
C SER A 184 5.52 -4.67 8.40
N HIS A 185 4.76 -3.92 9.19
CA HIS A 185 5.23 -2.69 9.81
C HIS A 185 5.74 -2.97 11.22
N PHE A 186 7.07 -3.00 11.37
CA PHE A 186 7.75 -3.21 12.65
C PHE A 186 7.90 -1.89 13.43
N SER A 187 8.48 -1.98 14.64
CA SER A 187 8.59 -0.84 15.55
C SER A 187 9.59 0.23 15.09
N HIS A 188 10.76 -0.17 14.61
CA HIS A 188 11.73 0.80 14.08
C HIS A 188 11.36 1.18 12.66
N ARG A 189 11.16 2.47 12.41
CA ARG A 189 10.61 2.98 11.15
C ARG A 189 11.45 4.11 10.60
N VAL A 190 11.48 4.20 9.28
CA VAL A 190 12.03 5.33 8.54
C VAL A 190 11.13 5.63 7.34
N ALA A 191 10.98 6.90 7.01
CA ALA A 191 10.21 7.38 5.87
C ALA A 191 11.05 8.34 5.02
N PHE A 192 10.96 8.18 3.69
CA PHE A 192 11.67 8.94 2.69
C PHE A 192 10.66 9.54 1.70
N PRO A 193 10.36 10.84 1.76
CA PRO A 193 9.64 11.52 0.68
C PRO A 193 10.55 11.67 -0.53
N ALA A 194 10.01 11.46 -1.74
CA ALA A 194 10.75 11.60 -2.99
C ALA A 194 9.82 11.90 -4.16
N SER A 195 10.27 12.73 -5.09
CA SER A 195 9.55 13.07 -6.31
C SER A 195 10.02 12.25 -7.52
N ASN A 196 11.21 11.65 -7.43
CA ASN A 196 11.79 10.83 -8.49
C ASN A 196 12.70 9.73 -7.93
N PRO A 197 13.03 8.69 -8.73
CA PRO A 197 13.87 7.59 -8.28
C PRO A 197 15.30 7.97 -7.85
N LEU A 198 15.89 8.98 -8.47
CA LEU A 198 17.26 9.42 -8.19
C LEU A 198 17.38 10.08 -6.82
N ASP A 199 16.43 10.97 -6.48
CA ASP A 199 16.37 11.60 -5.16
C ASP A 199 16.17 10.56 -4.07
N LEU A 200 15.31 9.56 -4.33
CA LEU A 200 15.08 8.47 -3.38
C LEU A 200 16.34 7.62 -3.19
N ALA A 201 17.01 7.23 -4.28
CA ALA A 201 18.24 6.44 -4.21
C ALA A 201 19.33 7.18 -3.42
N HIS A 202 19.47 8.50 -3.64
CA HIS A 202 20.40 9.35 -2.88
C HIS A 202 20.06 9.36 -1.39
N ALA A 203 18.80 9.63 -1.03
CA ALA A 203 18.37 9.67 0.37
C ALA A 203 18.57 8.32 1.10
N LEU A 204 18.33 7.21 0.40
CA LEU A 204 18.55 5.86 0.92
C LEU A 204 20.05 5.55 1.15
N ASN A 205 20.92 5.97 0.22
CA ASN A 205 22.36 5.80 0.34
C ASN A 205 22.92 6.64 1.50
N GLU A 206 22.52 7.91 1.61
CA GLU A 206 22.93 8.78 2.72
C GLU A 206 22.45 8.21 4.07
N PHE A 207 21.22 7.75 4.17
CA PHE A 207 20.72 7.11 5.38
C PHE A 207 21.50 5.84 5.72
N SER A 208 21.85 5.00 4.73
CA SER A 208 22.62 3.78 4.96
C SER A 208 24.04 4.06 5.41
N ALA A 209 24.60 5.21 5.04
CA ALA A 209 25.91 5.70 5.44
C ALA A 209 25.89 6.41 6.82
N GLY A 210 24.73 6.56 7.45
CA GLY A 210 24.58 7.25 8.74
C GLY A 210 24.36 8.76 8.64
N ASN A 211 24.13 9.31 7.44
CA ASN A 211 23.95 10.73 7.15
C ASN A 211 22.52 11.01 6.63
N PRO A 212 21.46 10.89 7.46
CA PRO A 212 20.08 11.07 6.98
C PRO A 212 19.88 12.49 6.42
N THR A 213 19.20 12.56 5.27
CA THR A 213 18.83 13.86 4.66
C THR A 213 17.80 14.60 5.54
N LEU A 214 17.65 15.92 5.34
CA LEU A 214 16.76 16.79 6.11
C LEU A 214 15.28 16.29 6.12
N HIS A 215 14.85 15.63 5.03
CA HIS A 215 13.47 15.15 4.87
C HIS A 215 13.29 13.68 5.31
N THR A 216 14.35 13.01 5.76
CA THR A 216 14.26 11.63 6.27
C THR A 216 13.70 11.65 7.69
N ALA A 217 12.55 11.01 7.90
CA ALA A 217 11.93 10.88 9.22
C ALA A 217 12.17 9.49 9.79
N THR A 218 12.70 9.41 11.02
CA THR A 218 12.91 8.14 11.73
C THR A 218 12.13 8.13 13.04
N GLY A 219 11.74 6.95 13.49
CA GLY A 219 11.05 6.82 14.77
C GLY A 219 10.86 5.38 15.22
N VAL A 220 10.42 5.24 16.46
CA VAL A 220 10.08 3.95 17.05
C VAL A 220 8.59 3.97 17.39
N ALA A 221 7.83 3.13 16.72
CA ALA A 221 6.40 2.99 17.00
C ALA A 221 6.19 2.28 18.34
N GLY A 222 5.42 2.90 19.22
CA GLY A 222 4.97 2.31 20.47
C GLY A 222 3.95 1.18 20.24
N ARG A 223 3.64 0.44 21.32
CA ARG A 223 2.61 -0.62 21.27
C ARG A 223 1.20 -0.06 21.09
N ARG A 224 0.96 1.18 21.45
CA ARG A 224 -0.31 1.90 21.26
C ARG A 224 -0.07 3.08 20.33
N ALA A 225 -1.01 3.35 19.44
CA ALA A 225 -0.99 4.57 18.65
C ALA A 225 -1.03 5.78 19.61
N PRO A 226 -0.17 6.81 19.39
CA PRO A 226 -0.26 8.05 20.15
C PRO A 226 -1.58 8.76 19.84
N LYS A 227 -2.09 9.52 20.81
CA LYS A 227 -3.20 10.44 20.57
C LYS A 227 -2.72 11.55 19.64
N LEU A 228 -3.56 11.91 18.69
CA LEU A 228 -3.29 12.93 17.68
C LEU A 228 -4.10 14.18 17.99
N ALA A 229 -3.45 15.33 18.01
CA ALA A 229 -4.09 16.63 18.15
C ALA A 229 -3.91 17.46 16.87
N PHE A 230 -4.99 18.04 16.34
CA PHE A 230 -4.88 19.08 15.31
C PHE A 230 -4.91 20.46 15.98
N LEU A 231 -3.95 21.28 15.60
CA LEU A 231 -3.80 22.64 16.10
C LEU A 231 -4.07 23.62 14.95
N PHE A 232 -5.04 24.53 15.15
CA PHE A 232 -5.44 25.51 14.15
C PHE A 232 -4.91 26.89 14.52
N THR A 233 -4.19 27.51 13.60
CA THR A 233 -3.55 28.80 13.80
C THR A 233 -4.55 29.96 13.85
N GLY A 234 -4.16 31.03 14.51
CA GLY A 234 -4.85 32.31 14.49
C GLY A 234 -4.36 33.22 13.37
N GLN A 235 -4.92 34.44 13.37
CA GLN A 235 -4.51 35.53 12.46
C GLN A 235 -3.02 35.85 12.65
N GLY A 236 -2.30 35.99 11.51
CA GLY A 236 -0.84 36.18 11.46
C GLY A 236 -0.14 35.04 10.69
N ALA A 237 -0.78 33.87 10.54
CA ALA A 237 -0.22 32.74 9.80
C ALA A 237 -0.50 32.80 8.28
N GLN A 238 -1.34 33.76 7.82
CA GLN A 238 -1.69 33.86 6.39
C GLN A 238 -0.50 34.38 5.56
N HIS A 239 -0.38 33.87 4.37
CA HIS A 239 0.55 34.34 3.34
C HIS A 239 -0.05 34.15 1.94
N VAL A 240 0.33 35.05 1.02
CA VAL A 240 -0.14 34.96 -0.36
C VAL A 240 0.32 33.62 -0.99
N GLY A 241 -0.59 32.95 -1.68
CA GLY A 241 -0.33 31.66 -2.29
C GLY A 241 -0.56 30.45 -1.37
N MET A 242 -0.92 30.65 -0.07
CA MET A 242 -1.16 29.54 0.84
C MET A 242 -2.19 28.55 0.28
N GLY A 243 -1.87 27.25 0.35
CA GLY A 243 -2.74 26.18 -0.12
C GLY A 243 -2.83 26.00 -1.64
N LYS A 244 -2.24 26.89 -2.47
CA LYS A 244 -2.35 26.83 -3.94
C LYS A 244 -1.78 25.53 -4.50
N GLU A 245 -0.65 25.08 -4.01
CA GLU A 245 -0.05 23.83 -4.47
C GLU A 245 -0.91 22.61 -4.13
N LEU A 246 -1.42 22.53 -2.90
CA LEU A 246 -2.35 21.47 -2.48
C LEU A 246 -3.64 21.49 -3.30
N TYR A 247 -4.16 22.69 -3.57
CA TYR A 247 -5.34 22.85 -4.42
C TYR A 247 -5.13 22.30 -5.83
N MET A 248 -3.96 22.50 -6.41
CA MET A 248 -3.61 21.98 -7.74
C MET A 248 -3.41 20.46 -7.75
N LYS A 249 -2.88 19.91 -6.67
CA LYS A 249 -2.44 18.51 -6.60
C LYS A 249 -3.44 17.55 -5.96
N HIS A 250 -4.33 18.01 -5.07
CA HIS A 250 -5.20 17.15 -4.26
C HIS A 250 -6.69 17.44 -4.50
N PRO A 251 -7.43 16.52 -5.17
CA PRO A 251 -8.84 16.74 -5.53
C PRO A 251 -9.75 17.04 -4.34
N VAL A 252 -9.58 16.35 -3.20
CA VAL A 252 -10.40 16.57 -1.99
C VAL A 252 -10.13 17.95 -1.39
N PHE A 253 -8.86 18.37 -1.33
CA PHE A 253 -8.51 19.69 -0.86
C PHE A 253 -9.12 20.78 -1.75
N ARG A 254 -9.00 20.63 -3.08
CA ARG A 254 -9.63 21.52 -4.08
C ARG A 254 -11.13 21.62 -3.89
N ALA A 255 -11.82 20.48 -3.90
CA ALA A 255 -13.28 20.46 -3.77
C ALA A 255 -13.77 21.10 -2.46
N THR A 256 -13.01 20.93 -1.37
CA THR A 256 -13.33 21.54 -0.07
C THR A 256 -13.12 23.05 -0.11
N MET A 257 -12.00 23.51 -0.68
CA MET A 257 -11.74 24.96 -0.84
C MET A 257 -12.79 25.62 -1.74
N ASP A 258 -13.15 24.99 -2.86
CA ASP A 258 -14.18 25.48 -3.78
C ASP A 258 -15.54 25.58 -3.08
N LYS A 259 -15.91 24.54 -2.29
CA LYS A 259 -17.14 24.57 -1.48
C LYS A 259 -17.14 25.76 -0.49
N CYS A 260 -16.04 25.97 0.23
CA CYS A 260 -15.94 27.08 1.15
C CYS A 260 -15.99 28.43 0.42
N ALA A 261 -15.24 28.57 -0.68
CA ALA A 261 -15.23 29.81 -1.48
C ALA A 261 -16.62 30.15 -2.00
N LYS A 262 -17.35 29.16 -2.54
CA LYS A 262 -18.72 29.32 -3.02
C LYS A 262 -19.69 29.77 -1.93
N LEU A 263 -19.59 29.20 -0.73
CA LEU A 263 -20.44 29.58 0.40
C LEU A 263 -20.11 31.01 0.90
N LEU A 264 -18.90 31.49 0.67
CA LEU A 264 -18.44 32.83 1.08
C LEU A 264 -18.76 33.91 0.05
N GLU A 265 -19.15 33.58 -1.20
CA GLU A 265 -19.44 34.57 -2.25
C GLU A 265 -20.49 35.61 -1.85
N THR A 266 -21.45 35.24 -1.00
CA THR A 266 -22.49 36.17 -0.52
C THR A 266 -22.03 37.07 0.65
N TYR A 267 -20.87 36.80 1.23
CA TYR A 267 -20.36 37.47 2.42
C TYR A 267 -19.10 38.30 2.18
N LEU A 268 -18.42 38.08 1.06
CA LEU A 268 -17.17 38.76 0.69
C LEU A 268 -17.37 39.58 -0.60
N GLU A 269 -16.72 40.70 -0.71
CA GLU A 269 -16.77 41.58 -1.87
C GLU A 269 -15.95 41.02 -3.06
N GLU A 270 -14.84 40.36 -2.76
CA GLU A 270 -13.98 39.71 -3.75
C GLU A 270 -13.95 38.18 -3.54
N PRO A 271 -13.82 37.36 -4.62
CA PRO A 271 -13.70 35.92 -4.51
C PRO A 271 -12.53 35.51 -3.62
N LEU A 272 -12.78 34.69 -2.60
CA LEU A 272 -11.78 34.33 -1.59
C LEU A 272 -10.49 33.78 -2.19
N LEU A 273 -10.57 32.87 -3.18
CA LEU A 273 -9.39 32.25 -3.78
C LEU A 273 -8.51 33.25 -4.54
N ASN A 274 -9.11 34.26 -5.15
CA ASN A 274 -8.37 35.33 -5.81
C ASN A 274 -7.58 36.14 -4.79
N VAL A 275 -8.23 36.53 -3.67
CA VAL A 275 -7.57 37.23 -2.59
C VAL A 275 -6.44 36.43 -1.95
N MET A 276 -6.68 35.13 -1.74
CA MET A 276 -5.67 34.22 -1.15
C MET A 276 -4.41 34.07 -2.00
N TRP A 277 -4.52 34.14 -3.33
CA TRP A 277 -3.41 33.78 -4.22
C TRP A 277 -2.75 34.96 -4.95
N SER A 278 -3.38 36.13 -4.99
CA SER A 278 -2.84 37.28 -5.70
C SER A 278 -3.13 38.62 -5.05
N GLY A 279 -3.90 38.68 -3.95
CA GLY A 279 -4.42 39.92 -3.40
C GLY A 279 -3.70 40.42 -2.15
N GLU A 280 -3.40 41.73 -2.10
CA GLU A 280 -2.96 42.38 -0.87
C GLU A 280 -4.07 42.42 0.21
N ALA A 281 -5.34 42.32 -0.21
CA ALA A 281 -6.51 42.26 0.67
C ALA A 281 -6.50 41.07 1.64
N LEU A 282 -5.69 40.03 1.40
CA LEU A 282 -5.52 38.90 2.32
C LEU A 282 -5.16 39.34 3.74
N HIS A 283 -4.44 40.42 3.91
CA HIS A 283 -4.02 40.92 5.23
C HIS A 283 -5.10 41.76 5.94
N GLN A 284 -6.22 42.05 5.26
CA GLN A 284 -7.39 42.65 5.89
C GLN A 284 -8.14 41.61 6.69
N THR A 285 -8.51 41.91 7.93
CA THR A 285 -9.16 40.97 8.85
C THR A 285 -10.41 40.34 8.27
N ALA A 286 -11.18 41.06 7.45
CA ALA A 286 -12.36 40.59 6.76
C ALA A 286 -12.09 39.43 5.83
N TYR A 287 -10.90 39.31 5.22
CA TYR A 287 -10.47 38.22 4.37
C TYR A 287 -9.56 37.24 5.08
N THR A 288 -8.69 37.72 5.99
CA THR A 288 -7.76 36.83 6.71
C THR A 288 -8.50 35.70 7.44
N GLN A 289 -9.58 36.03 8.14
CA GLN A 289 -10.29 35.07 8.96
C GLN A 289 -10.99 33.98 8.12
N PRO A 290 -11.79 34.31 7.08
CA PRO A 290 -12.32 33.31 6.17
C PRO A 290 -11.24 32.46 5.47
N ALA A 291 -10.10 33.08 5.10
CA ALA A 291 -9.02 32.38 4.43
C ALA A 291 -8.34 31.33 5.35
N LEU A 292 -8.02 31.69 6.58
CA LEU A 292 -7.42 30.78 7.56
C LEU A 292 -8.39 29.66 7.95
N PHE A 293 -9.68 29.97 8.13
CA PHE A 293 -10.68 28.96 8.36
C PHE A 293 -10.76 27.96 7.19
N THR A 294 -10.85 28.47 5.95
CA THR A 294 -10.93 27.65 4.75
C THR A 294 -9.74 26.72 4.59
N ILE A 295 -8.51 27.24 4.80
CA ILE A 295 -7.29 26.42 4.78
C ILE A 295 -7.33 25.35 5.87
N GLY A 296 -7.59 25.73 7.11
CA GLY A 296 -7.62 24.80 8.24
C GLY A 296 -8.63 23.68 8.07
N TYR A 297 -9.84 24.03 7.63
CA TYR A 297 -10.90 23.06 7.36
C TYR A 297 -10.54 22.13 6.18
N SER A 298 -9.99 22.69 5.10
CA SER A 298 -9.61 21.90 3.92
C SER A 298 -8.44 20.96 4.19
N LEU A 299 -7.46 21.37 4.99
CA LEU A 299 -6.38 20.51 5.45
C LEU A 299 -6.90 19.37 6.31
N ALA A 300 -7.80 19.65 7.25
CA ALA A 300 -8.37 18.60 8.09
C ALA A 300 -9.13 17.56 7.26
N LYS A 301 -9.89 17.99 6.23
CA LYS A 301 -10.57 17.07 5.32
C LYS A 301 -9.63 16.26 4.45
N LEU A 302 -8.49 16.83 4.04
CA LEU A 302 -7.44 16.09 3.33
C LEU A 302 -6.79 15.03 4.23
N PHE A 303 -6.49 15.37 5.47
CA PHE A 303 -5.96 14.40 6.45
C PHE A 303 -6.97 13.29 6.76
N GLU A 304 -8.25 13.63 6.89
CA GLU A 304 -9.34 12.67 7.09
C GLU A 304 -9.43 11.66 5.92
N GLU A 305 -9.29 12.13 4.67
CA GLU A 305 -9.20 11.25 3.49
C GLU A 305 -8.02 10.26 3.58
N TRP A 306 -6.91 10.69 4.14
CA TRP A 306 -5.74 9.83 4.35
C TRP A 306 -5.86 8.93 5.57
N GLY A 307 -7.01 8.92 6.26
CA GLY A 307 -7.25 8.14 7.47
C GLY A 307 -6.55 8.71 8.73
N VAL A 308 -6.08 9.96 8.67
CA VAL A 308 -5.46 10.67 9.78
C VAL A 308 -6.53 11.47 10.50
N ILE A 309 -7.10 10.88 11.56
CA ILE A 309 -8.22 11.44 12.33
C ILE A 309 -7.70 11.91 13.69
N PRO A 310 -7.95 13.16 14.10
CA PRO A 310 -7.50 13.67 15.39
C PRO A 310 -8.35 13.15 16.54
N ASP A 311 -7.72 12.87 17.69
CA ASP A 311 -8.39 12.62 18.96
C ASP A 311 -8.79 13.92 19.68
N LEU A 312 -8.04 15.01 19.40
CA LEU A 312 -8.18 16.30 20.02
C LEU A 312 -8.07 17.41 18.98
N LEU A 313 -8.83 18.47 19.16
CA LEU A 313 -8.84 19.66 18.33
C LEU A 313 -8.64 20.87 19.22
N LEU A 314 -7.72 21.76 18.84
CA LEU A 314 -7.44 23.00 19.55
C LEU A 314 -7.19 24.11 18.54
N GLY A 315 -7.80 25.26 18.74
CA GLY A 315 -7.61 26.43 17.89
C GLY A 315 -7.11 27.63 18.68
N HIS A 316 -6.42 28.52 18.00
CA HIS A 316 -6.08 29.83 18.53
C HIS A 316 -6.94 30.91 17.83
N SER A 317 -7.74 31.67 18.59
CA SER A 317 -8.60 32.76 18.04
C SER A 317 -9.51 32.22 16.91
N ILE A 318 -9.32 32.65 15.65
CA ILE A 318 -10.12 32.16 14.51
C ILE A 318 -9.97 30.64 14.30
N GLY A 319 -8.86 30.04 14.68
CA GLY A 319 -8.64 28.61 14.61
C GLY A 319 -9.63 27.78 15.45
N GLU A 320 -10.17 28.33 16.55
CA GLU A 320 -11.21 27.68 17.36
C GLU A 320 -12.48 27.39 16.56
N TYR A 321 -12.82 28.26 15.60
CA TYR A 321 -13.99 28.06 14.74
C TYR A 321 -13.76 26.89 13.79
N SER A 322 -12.52 26.73 13.27
CA SER A 322 -12.14 25.56 12.48
C SER A 322 -12.22 24.28 13.31
N ALA A 323 -11.64 24.28 14.51
CA ALA A 323 -11.68 23.18 15.45
C ALA A 323 -13.12 22.76 15.80
N ALA A 324 -13.96 23.73 16.14
CA ALA A 324 -15.36 23.50 16.51
C ALA A 324 -16.20 22.95 15.34
N CYS A 325 -15.98 23.48 14.12
CA CYS A 325 -16.66 22.99 12.93
C CYS A 325 -16.27 21.53 12.62
N ILE A 326 -14.98 21.20 12.71
CA ILE A 326 -14.48 19.84 12.48
C ILE A 326 -14.99 18.88 13.57
N ALA A 327 -15.10 19.36 14.81
CA ALA A 327 -15.72 18.61 15.91
C ALA A 327 -17.23 18.41 15.76
N GLY A 328 -17.88 19.04 14.77
CA GLY A 328 -19.32 18.92 14.55
C GLY A 328 -20.18 19.78 15.48
N VAL A 329 -19.60 20.79 16.14
CA VAL A 329 -20.35 21.74 17.00
C VAL A 329 -21.36 22.55 16.19
N PHE A 330 -21.01 22.91 14.95
CA PHE A 330 -21.88 23.56 13.99
C PHE A 330 -21.52 23.16 12.55
N PRO A 331 -22.47 23.23 11.60
CA PRO A 331 -22.22 22.88 10.20
C PRO A 331 -21.30 23.91 9.53
N LEU A 332 -20.69 23.52 8.40
CA LEU A 332 -19.75 24.35 7.63
C LEU A 332 -20.36 25.68 7.20
N GLU A 333 -21.62 25.67 6.76
CA GLU A 333 -22.36 26.83 6.29
C GLU A 333 -22.50 27.90 7.39
N ASP A 334 -22.83 27.49 8.61
CA ASP A 334 -22.94 28.38 9.76
C ASP A 334 -21.56 28.87 10.23
N ALA A 335 -20.56 27.99 10.19
CA ALA A 335 -19.19 28.36 10.50
C ALA A 335 -18.67 29.49 9.61
N LEU A 336 -18.83 29.34 8.29
CA LEU A 336 -18.38 30.34 7.30
C LEU A 336 -19.13 31.66 7.42
N ARG A 337 -20.46 31.61 7.65
CA ARG A 337 -21.27 32.81 7.92
C ARG A 337 -20.76 33.54 9.17
N LEU A 338 -20.50 32.82 10.25
CA LEU A 338 -20.05 33.37 11.51
C LEU A 338 -18.63 33.98 11.38
N VAL A 339 -17.72 33.27 10.71
CA VAL A 339 -16.34 33.73 10.47
C VAL A 339 -16.29 34.98 9.60
N ALA A 340 -17.08 35.03 8.53
CA ALA A 340 -17.19 36.20 7.65
C ALA A 340 -17.77 37.40 8.41
N ALA A 341 -18.84 37.22 9.18
CA ALA A 341 -19.41 38.26 10.01
C ALA A 341 -18.40 38.79 11.05
N ARG A 342 -17.69 37.89 11.73
CA ARG A 342 -16.65 38.23 12.69
C ARG A 342 -15.51 39.06 12.04
N GLY A 343 -15.00 38.58 10.89
CA GLY A 343 -13.94 39.27 10.16
C GLY A 343 -14.34 40.69 9.75
N ARG A 344 -15.55 40.88 9.20
CA ARG A 344 -16.11 42.15 8.81
C ARG A 344 -16.32 43.10 10.01
N LEU A 345 -16.91 42.60 11.09
CA LEU A 345 -17.14 43.41 12.31
C LEU A 345 -15.82 43.88 12.94
N MET A 346 -14.83 43.01 13.01
CA MET A 346 -13.51 43.37 13.51
C MET A 346 -12.78 44.36 12.60
N GLN A 347 -12.95 44.25 11.26
CA GLN A 347 -12.39 45.18 10.31
C GLN A 347 -13.00 46.60 10.44
N SER A 348 -14.27 46.69 10.83
CA SER A 348 -14.98 47.96 10.97
C SER A 348 -14.64 48.74 12.26
N LEU A 349 -13.86 48.15 13.18
CA LEU A 349 -13.46 48.82 14.42
C LEU A 349 -12.48 49.98 14.12
N PRO A 350 -12.47 51.04 14.94
CA PRO A 350 -11.54 52.14 14.76
C PRO A 350 -10.07 51.67 14.81
N LEU A 351 -9.26 52.19 13.88
CA LEU A 351 -7.81 51.98 13.85
C LEU A 351 -7.16 52.60 15.10
N GLY A 352 -6.29 51.92 15.79
CA GLY A 352 -5.53 52.43 16.92
C GLY A 352 -5.30 51.49 18.09
N GLY A 353 -5.95 50.32 18.06
CA GLY A 353 -5.68 49.25 19.02
C GLY A 353 -4.32 48.62 18.77
N LYS A 354 -3.63 48.23 19.85
CA LYS A 354 -2.37 47.45 19.78
C LYS A 354 -2.52 46.15 20.55
N MET A 355 -1.99 45.08 19.99
CA MET A 355 -1.86 43.79 20.68
C MET A 355 -0.39 43.58 20.99
N VAL A 356 -0.08 43.24 22.22
CA VAL A 356 1.31 42.99 22.68
C VAL A 356 1.34 41.54 23.19
N SER A 357 2.25 40.74 22.66
CA SER A 357 2.60 39.47 23.25
C SER A 357 3.64 39.68 24.33
N VAL A 358 3.34 39.23 25.54
CA VAL A 358 4.26 39.26 26.67
C VAL A 358 4.76 37.84 26.88
N ALA A 359 6.09 37.67 26.85
CA ALA A 359 6.74 36.36 27.07
C ALA A 359 6.81 36.05 28.56
#